data_fd223a9900182e2338318b50ac82f051
#
_entry.id   fd223a9900182e2338318b50ac82f051
#
_cell.length_a   1.000
_cell.length_b   1.000
_cell.length_c   1.000
_cell.angle_alpha   90.00
_cell.angle_beta   90.00
_cell.angle_gamma   90.00
#
_symmetry.space_group_name_H-M   'P 1'
#
loop_
_entity.id
_entity.type
_entity.pdbx_description
1 polymer ?
#
loop_
_entity_poly.entity_id
_entity_poly.type
_entity_poly.pdbx_seq_one_letter_code
_entity_poly.pdbx_strand_id
1 'polypeptide(L)'
;MQTIIEAKNLSICYEKSQPIIKNASFSINAKDFVFITGKSGSGKSTLIRSFYGALPCAGGSLRVCLKELNNISSSSLAKLRQKLGLIFQDFKLIDEWSIEKNVMLPLLIKGYSKNISKKQAQKMLKVVNLLHKADAYPMQLSGGEQQRVAVARALAHNPQLFLCDEPTGSLDEYSSEINWKLLRSAREELNASIIVVTHRIPTNLRMSYRHFEIENGKVIEIG
;
A
#
# COMPACT_ATOMS: atom_id res chain seq x y z
N MET A 1 7.33 21.35 1.53
CA MET A 1 6.39 20.19 1.72
C MET A 1 7.10 19.13 2.57
N GLN A 2 6.40 18.39 3.40
CA GLN A 2 7.02 17.34 4.23
C GLN A 2 7.28 16.10 3.38
N THR A 3 8.51 15.58 3.38
CA THR A 3 8.87 14.34 2.70
C THR A 3 8.36 13.13 3.48
N ILE A 4 7.62 12.22 2.81
CA ILE A 4 7.11 10.99 3.43
C ILE A 4 8.00 9.78 3.14
N ILE A 5 8.63 9.74 1.97
CA ILE A 5 9.69 8.77 1.63
C ILE A 5 10.90 9.52 1.07
N GLU A 6 12.07 9.16 1.55
CA GLU A 6 13.36 9.64 1.03
C GLU A 6 14.30 8.44 0.88
N ALA A 7 14.81 8.26 -0.33
CA ALA A 7 15.84 7.28 -0.67
C ALA A 7 17.09 8.01 -1.14
N LYS A 8 18.26 7.63 -0.62
CA LYS A 8 19.57 8.17 -1.02
C LYS A 8 20.51 7.02 -1.34
N ASN A 9 20.92 6.92 -2.61
CA ASN A 9 21.77 5.86 -3.12
C ASN A 9 21.31 4.44 -2.71
N LEU A 10 19.98 4.28 -2.61
CA LEU A 10 19.33 3.07 -2.12
C LEU A 10 19.63 1.89 -3.03
N SER A 11 20.14 0.81 -2.46
CA SER A 11 20.28 -0.47 -3.12
C SER A 11 19.54 -1.55 -2.34
N ILE A 12 18.79 -2.41 -3.04
CA ILE A 12 18.00 -3.49 -2.45
C ILE A 12 18.32 -4.79 -3.18
N CYS A 13 18.58 -5.87 -2.42
CA CYS A 13 18.77 -7.21 -2.94
C CYS A 13 18.02 -8.24 -2.10
N TYR A 14 17.81 -9.43 -2.67
CA TYR A 14 17.38 -10.60 -1.92
C TYR A 14 18.63 -11.36 -1.47
N GLU A 15 18.78 -11.56 -0.17
CA GLU A 15 19.92 -12.21 0.46
C GLU A 15 21.27 -11.65 -0.07
N LYS A 16 22.19 -12.49 -0.53
CA LYS A 16 23.51 -12.09 -1.08
C LYS A 16 23.52 -11.97 -2.61
N SER A 17 22.35 -11.80 -3.24
CA SER A 17 22.23 -11.67 -4.70
C SER A 17 22.66 -10.29 -5.21
N GLN A 18 22.76 -10.15 -6.54
CA GLN A 18 22.98 -8.84 -7.14
C GLN A 18 21.83 -7.88 -6.82
N PRO A 19 22.11 -6.58 -6.62
CA PRO A 19 21.06 -5.60 -6.34
C PRO A 19 20.03 -5.52 -7.48
N ILE A 20 18.76 -5.63 -7.10
CA ILE A 20 17.62 -5.44 -8.01
C ILE A 20 17.32 -3.95 -8.17
N ILE A 21 17.36 -3.19 -7.08
CA ILE A 21 17.35 -1.72 -7.11
C ILE A 21 18.78 -1.26 -6.85
N LYS A 22 19.26 -0.32 -7.68
CA LYS A 22 20.69 0.08 -7.73
C LYS A 22 20.81 1.59 -7.58
N ASN A 23 21.43 2.04 -6.49
CA ASN A 23 21.78 3.45 -6.25
C ASN A 23 20.63 4.44 -6.53
N ALA A 24 19.39 4.06 -6.15
CA ALA A 24 18.22 4.88 -6.39
C ALA A 24 18.17 6.06 -5.41
N SER A 25 18.00 7.28 -5.95
CA SER A 25 17.83 8.49 -5.15
C SER A 25 16.57 9.22 -5.60
N PHE A 26 15.59 9.32 -4.70
CA PHE A 26 14.32 10.00 -4.97
C PHE A 26 13.63 10.42 -3.67
N SER A 27 12.66 11.30 -3.80
CA SER A 27 11.80 11.71 -2.67
C SER A 27 10.34 11.75 -3.09
N ILE A 28 9.46 11.37 -2.15
CA ILE A 28 8.01 11.46 -2.28
C ILE A 28 7.50 12.33 -1.13
N ASN A 29 6.67 13.30 -1.45
CA ASN A 29 6.12 14.21 -0.45
C ASN A 29 4.82 13.70 0.14
N ALA A 30 4.47 14.22 1.31
CA ALA A 30 3.17 13.99 1.90
C ALA A 30 2.06 14.47 0.97
N LYS A 31 0.98 13.69 0.88
CA LYS A 31 -0.19 13.89 0.01
C LYS A 31 0.07 13.66 -1.49
N ASP A 32 1.26 13.23 -1.89
CA ASP A 32 1.49 12.82 -3.27
C ASP A 32 0.67 11.55 -3.59
N PHE A 33 0.17 11.51 -4.83
CA PHE A 33 -0.26 10.26 -5.47
C PHE A 33 0.83 9.88 -6.46
N VAL A 34 1.40 8.70 -6.30
CA VAL A 34 2.57 8.26 -7.05
C VAL A 34 2.29 6.94 -7.74
N PHE A 35 2.58 6.87 -9.03
CA PHE A 35 2.68 5.61 -9.74
C PHE A 35 4.14 5.20 -9.88
N ILE A 36 4.41 3.92 -9.66
CA ILE A 36 5.69 3.29 -9.94
C ILE A 36 5.42 2.20 -10.98
N THR A 37 5.95 2.38 -12.20
CA THR A 37 5.79 1.44 -13.30
C THR A 37 7.12 0.77 -13.64
N GLY A 38 7.10 -0.14 -14.61
CA GLY A 38 8.25 -0.85 -15.15
C GLY A 38 7.89 -2.25 -15.61
N LYS A 39 8.75 -2.87 -16.40
CA LYS A 39 8.54 -4.23 -16.92
C LYS A 39 8.37 -5.26 -15.80
N SER A 40 7.80 -6.43 -16.11
CA SER A 40 7.77 -7.54 -15.15
C SER A 40 9.19 -7.87 -14.72
N GLY A 41 9.40 -8.12 -13.43
CA GLY A 41 10.73 -8.38 -12.87
C GLY A 41 11.65 -7.16 -12.70
N SER A 42 11.22 -5.93 -13.02
CA SER A 42 12.07 -4.73 -12.89
C SER A 42 12.41 -4.33 -11.45
N GLY A 43 11.72 -4.91 -10.44
CA GLY A 43 11.96 -4.61 -9.02
C GLY A 43 10.86 -3.79 -8.35
N LYS A 44 9.69 -3.59 -8.99
CA LYS A 44 8.56 -2.83 -8.42
C LYS A 44 8.13 -3.34 -7.05
N SER A 45 7.78 -4.63 -6.96
CA SER A 45 7.38 -5.26 -5.68
C SER A 45 8.55 -5.31 -4.68
N THR A 46 9.80 -5.37 -5.16
CA THR A 46 11.00 -5.28 -4.31
C THR A 46 11.09 -3.90 -3.67
N LEU A 47 10.89 -2.84 -4.45
CA LEU A 47 10.94 -1.46 -3.96
C LEU A 47 9.81 -1.21 -2.94
N ILE A 48 8.55 -1.56 -3.26
CA ILE A 48 7.44 -1.34 -2.32
C ILE A 48 7.60 -2.15 -1.03
N ARG A 49 8.17 -3.37 -1.10
CA ARG A 49 8.47 -4.19 0.09
C ARG A 49 9.51 -3.56 1.00
N SER A 50 10.46 -2.81 0.46
CA SER A 50 11.41 -2.08 1.29
C SER A 50 10.76 -0.94 2.08
N PHE A 51 9.73 -0.28 1.55
CA PHE A 51 9.05 0.83 2.22
C PHE A 51 8.34 0.42 3.53
N TYR A 52 7.91 -0.81 3.66
CA TYR A 52 7.36 -1.32 4.92
C TYR A 52 8.32 -2.26 5.68
N GLY A 53 9.59 -2.26 5.28
CA GLY A 53 10.65 -2.99 5.96
C GLY A 53 10.52 -4.51 5.88
N ALA A 54 9.96 -5.05 4.78
CA ALA A 54 9.98 -6.49 4.51
C ALA A 54 11.29 -6.91 3.84
N LEU A 55 12.01 -5.97 3.23
CA LEU A 55 13.35 -6.17 2.69
C LEU A 55 14.28 -5.10 3.26
N PRO A 56 15.47 -5.48 3.74
CA PRO A 56 16.46 -4.54 4.24
C PRO A 56 17.12 -3.75 3.10
N CYS A 57 17.66 -2.58 3.44
CA CYS A 57 18.54 -1.83 2.55
C CYS A 57 19.89 -2.54 2.48
N ALA A 58 20.35 -2.85 1.27
CA ALA A 58 21.68 -3.42 1.04
C ALA A 58 22.76 -2.33 0.90
N GLY A 59 22.37 -1.10 0.58
CA GLY A 59 23.24 0.07 0.50
C GLY A 59 22.43 1.36 0.48
N GLY A 60 23.08 2.48 0.75
CA GLY A 60 22.43 3.78 0.86
C GLY A 60 21.54 3.92 2.09
N SER A 61 20.52 4.75 1.99
CA SER A 61 19.55 4.94 3.09
C SER A 61 18.11 5.06 2.58
N LEU A 62 17.17 4.65 3.42
CA LEU A 62 15.73 4.73 3.17
C LEU A 62 15.00 5.22 4.41
N ARG A 63 14.30 6.34 4.29
CA ARG A 63 13.47 6.91 5.34
C ARG A 63 12.00 6.89 4.90
N VAL A 64 11.11 6.35 5.74
CA VAL A 64 9.67 6.27 5.49
C VAL A 64 8.91 6.79 6.71
N CYS A 65 7.96 7.69 6.53
CA CYS A 65 7.19 8.33 7.59
C CYS A 65 8.09 8.83 8.74
N LEU A 66 9.19 9.50 8.40
CA LEU A 66 10.23 10.03 9.31
C LEU A 66 11.03 8.95 10.07
N LYS A 67 10.91 7.68 9.69
CA LYS A 67 11.69 6.58 10.29
C LYS A 67 12.76 6.12 9.32
N GLU A 68 14.00 6.11 9.77
CA GLU A 68 15.12 5.49 9.05
C GLU A 68 14.96 3.97 9.12
N LEU A 69 15.02 3.30 7.95
CA LEU A 69 14.86 1.84 7.88
C LEU A 69 16.18 1.07 7.98
N ASN A 70 17.31 1.76 7.82
CA ASN A 70 18.61 1.17 8.04
C ASN A 70 18.73 0.77 9.52
N ASN A 71 18.93 -0.51 9.79
CA ASN A 71 19.07 -1.03 11.15
C ASN A 71 17.90 -0.70 12.10
N ILE A 72 16.68 -0.57 11.56
CA ILE A 72 15.48 -0.28 12.35
C ILE A 72 15.19 -1.43 13.34
N SER A 73 14.92 -1.11 14.60
CA SER A 73 14.51 -2.11 15.60
C SER A 73 13.12 -2.66 15.30
N SER A 74 12.85 -3.91 15.69
CA SER A 74 11.56 -4.57 15.49
C SER A 74 10.39 -3.77 16.07
N SER A 75 10.57 -3.14 17.23
CA SER A 75 9.54 -2.30 17.86
C SER A 75 9.27 -1.01 17.06
N SER A 76 10.32 -0.36 16.54
CA SER A 76 10.18 0.82 15.67
C SER A 76 9.56 0.48 14.33
N LEU A 77 9.90 -0.67 13.77
CA LEU A 77 9.30 -1.19 12.53
C LEU A 77 7.80 -1.49 12.71
N ALA A 78 7.42 -2.11 13.82
CA ALA A 78 6.01 -2.33 14.15
C ALA A 78 5.23 -1.00 14.25
N LYS A 79 5.80 0.02 14.90
CA LYS A 79 5.21 1.37 14.97
C LYS A 79 5.12 2.05 13.59
N LEU A 80 6.10 1.83 12.71
CA LEU A 80 6.03 2.31 11.32
C LEU A 80 4.86 1.65 10.59
N ARG A 81 4.77 0.31 10.62
CA ARG A 81 3.72 -0.45 9.94
C ARG A 81 2.31 -0.05 10.36
N GLN A 82 2.10 0.39 11.60
CA GLN A 82 0.83 0.95 12.07
C GLN A 82 0.44 2.29 11.41
N LYS A 83 1.35 2.96 10.71
CA LYS A 83 1.08 4.18 9.93
C LYS A 83 0.79 3.89 8.46
N LEU A 84 0.96 2.65 8.03
CA LEU A 84 0.86 2.24 6.63
C LEU A 84 -0.44 1.48 6.38
N GLY A 85 -1.11 1.79 5.28
CA GLY A 85 -2.17 0.99 4.70
C GLY A 85 -1.58 0.14 3.57
N LEU A 86 -1.64 -1.19 3.70
CA LEU A 86 -1.08 -2.11 2.71
C LEU A 86 -2.20 -2.77 1.90
N ILE A 87 -2.09 -2.70 0.58
CA ILE A 87 -2.98 -3.37 -0.37
C ILE A 87 -2.10 -4.25 -1.25
N PHE A 88 -2.27 -5.56 -1.14
CA PHE A 88 -1.49 -6.57 -1.86
C PHE A 88 -2.23 -7.06 -3.09
N GLN A 89 -1.50 -7.52 -4.10
CA GLN A 89 -2.03 -8.09 -5.33
C GLN A 89 -2.94 -9.29 -5.09
N ASP A 90 -2.62 -10.12 -4.11
CA ASP A 90 -3.37 -11.31 -3.70
C ASP A 90 -4.24 -11.08 -2.45
N PHE A 91 -4.62 -9.81 -2.21
CA PHE A 91 -5.48 -9.32 -1.13
C PHE A 91 -4.98 -9.62 0.29
N LYS A 92 -4.32 -10.75 0.54
CA LYS A 92 -3.84 -11.23 1.85
C LYS A 92 -4.92 -11.13 2.93
N LEU A 93 -6.14 -11.53 2.60
CA LEU A 93 -7.19 -11.70 3.59
C LEU A 93 -6.92 -12.97 4.41
N ILE A 94 -7.38 -12.97 5.66
CA ILE A 94 -7.33 -14.15 6.53
C ILE A 94 -8.57 -14.96 6.23
N ASP A 95 -8.42 -16.14 5.62
CA ASP A 95 -9.52 -16.95 5.11
C ASP A 95 -10.43 -17.49 6.21
N GLU A 96 -9.88 -17.74 7.40
CA GLU A 96 -10.61 -18.25 8.57
C GLU A 96 -11.38 -17.15 9.31
N TRP A 97 -11.28 -15.90 8.85
CA TRP A 97 -11.94 -14.76 9.47
C TRP A 97 -13.01 -14.18 8.57
N SER A 98 -14.13 -13.74 9.20
CA SER A 98 -15.11 -12.96 8.46
C SER A 98 -14.48 -11.67 7.92
N ILE A 99 -15.11 -11.08 6.90
CA ILE A 99 -14.60 -9.82 6.34
C ILE A 99 -14.65 -8.68 7.36
N GLU A 100 -15.61 -8.65 8.27
CA GLU A 100 -15.62 -7.70 9.38
C GLU A 100 -14.37 -7.85 10.26
N LYS A 101 -14.01 -9.09 10.64
CA LYS A 101 -12.80 -9.34 11.44
C LYS A 101 -11.51 -8.98 10.68
N ASN A 102 -11.46 -9.25 9.38
CA ASN A 102 -10.34 -8.82 8.52
C ASN A 102 -10.14 -7.30 8.58
N VAL A 103 -11.22 -6.53 8.46
CA VAL A 103 -11.16 -5.06 8.51
C VAL A 103 -10.86 -4.54 9.92
N MET A 104 -11.24 -5.25 10.97
CA MET A 104 -10.92 -4.90 12.36
C MET A 104 -9.42 -5.06 12.70
N LEU A 105 -8.71 -5.94 12.01
CA LEU A 105 -7.33 -6.35 12.36
C LEU A 105 -6.38 -5.17 12.62
N PRO A 106 -6.20 -4.19 11.73
CA PRO A 106 -5.26 -3.09 11.96
C PRO A 106 -5.64 -2.22 13.17
N LEU A 107 -6.91 -2.13 13.52
CA LEU A 107 -7.38 -1.39 14.68
C LEU A 107 -7.04 -2.14 15.98
N LEU A 108 -7.24 -3.45 15.98
CA LEU A 108 -6.86 -4.31 17.12
C LEU A 108 -5.35 -4.28 17.36
N ILE A 109 -4.53 -4.30 16.29
CA ILE A 109 -3.07 -4.15 16.37
C ILE A 109 -2.68 -2.78 16.97
N LYS A 110 -3.46 -1.73 16.70
CA LYS A 110 -3.27 -0.41 17.33
C LYS A 110 -3.76 -0.32 18.78
N GLY A 111 -4.36 -1.39 19.32
CA GLY A 111 -4.83 -1.44 20.71
C GLY A 111 -6.25 -0.89 20.94
N TYR A 112 -7.02 -0.64 19.87
CA TYR A 112 -8.43 -0.25 20.04
C TYR A 112 -9.25 -1.42 20.61
N SER A 113 -10.24 -1.10 21.43
CA SER A 113 -11.17 -2.12 21.96
C SER A 113 -11.94 -2.79 20.83
N LYS A 114 -12.37 -4.05 21.03
CA LYS A 114 -13.13 -4.83 20.05
C LYS A 114 -14.40 -4.09 19.60
N ASN A 115 -15.08 -3.40 20.50
CA ASN A 115 -16.30 -2.66 20.18
C ASN A 115 -16.02 -1.45 19.27
N ILE A 116 -14.97 -0.67 19.54
CA ILE A 116 -14.55 0.46 18.70
C ILE A 116 -14.11 -0.07 17.33
N SER A 117 -13.29 -1.14 17.30
CA SER A 117 -12.79 -1.75 16.07
C SER A 117 -13.95 -2.26 15.21
N LYS A 118 -14.98 -2.89 15.81
CA LYS A 118 -16.16 -3.37 15.10
C LYS A 118 -16.94 -2.21 14.46
N LYS A 119 -17.25 -1.16 15.22
CA LYS A 119 -17.97 0.01 14.68
C LYS A 119 -17.24 0.66 13.52
N GLN A 120 -15.93 0.81 13.63
CA GLN A 120 -15.11 1.39 12.56
C GLN A 120 -15.02 0.46 11.34
N ALA A 121 -14.88 -0.86 11.55
CA ALA A 121 -14.88 -1.83 10.46
C ALA A 121 -16.20 -1.81 9.68
N GLN A 122 -17.35 -1.76 10.38
CA GLN A 122 -18.67 -1.65 9.74
C GLN A 122 -18.80 -0.35 8.94
N LYS A 123 -18.27 0.77 9.45
CA LYS A 123 -18.21 2.03 8.70
C LYS A 123 -17.42 1.87 7.41
N MET A 124 -16.26 1.22 7.45
CA MET A 124 -15.43 1.00 6.26
C MET A 124 -16.07 0.01 5.29
N LEU A 125 -16.70 -1.06 5.79
CA LEU A 125 -17.47 -1.98 4.94
C LEU A 125 -18.65 -1.30 4.26
N LYS A 126 -19.29 -0.32 4.91
CA LYS A 126 -20.33 0.51 4.29
C LYS A 126 -19.75 1.38 3.15
N VAL A 127 -18.57 2.00 3.35
CA VAL A 127 -17.89 2.81 2.31
C VAL A 127 -17.62 2.00 1.05
N VAL A 128 -17.22 0.72 1.21
CA VAL A 128 -16.94 -0.18 0.07
C VAL A 128 -18.16 -0.99 -0.39
N ASN A 129 -19.36 -0.66 0.12
CA ASN A 129 -20.63 -1.32 -0.20
C ASN A 129 -20.66 -2.84 0.07
N LEU A 130 -20.07 -3.27 1.18
CA LEU A 130 -20.00 -4.68 1.60
C LEU A 130 -20.49 -4.92 3.04
N LEU A 131 -21.17 -3.95 3.67
CA LEU A 131 -21.66 -4.11 5.03
C LEU A 131 -22.66 -5.29 5.15
N HIS A 132 -23.47 -5.54 4.11
CA HIS A 132 -24.44 -6.64 4.06
C HIS A 132 -23.77 -8.03 4.04
N LYS A 133 -22.47 -8.10 3.78
CA LYS A 133 -21.65 -9.33 3.80
C LYS A 133 -20.69 -9.38 4.99
N ALA A 134 -20.87 -8.55 6.04
CA ALA A 134 -19.92 -8.41 7.15
C ALA A 134 -19.50 -9.76 7.78
N ASP A 135 -20.43 -10.71 7.88
CA ASP A 135 -20.18 -12.03 8.45
C ASP A 135 -19.69 -13.07 7.42
N ALA A 136 -19.63 -12.72 6.13
CA ALA A 136 -19.12 -13.61 5.08
C ALA A 136 -17.60 -13.79 5.22
N TYR A 137 -17.11 -14.90 4.66
CA TYR A 137 -15.68 -15.23 4.61
C TYR A 137 -15.09 -14.90 3.23
N PRO A 138 -13.76 -14.67 3.10
CA PRO A 138 -13.13 -14.33 1.83
C PRO A 138 -13.49 -15.24 0.67
N MET A 139 -13.56 -16.56 0.89
CA MET A 139 -13.91 -17.56 -0.11
C MET A 139 -15.34 -17.41 -0.69
N GLN A 140 -16.21 -16.68 -0.03
CA GLN A 140 -17.59 -16.40 -0.46
C GLN A 140 -17.72 -15.11 -1.29
N LEU A 141 -16.59 -14.43 -1.56
CA LEU A 141 -16.55 -13.17 -2.25
C LEU A 141 -15.90 -13.33 -3.63
N SER A 142 -16.38 -12.52 -4.60
CA SER A 142 -15.66 -12.35 -5.87
C SER A 142 -14.31 -11.66 -5.65
N GLY A 143 -13.38 -11.79 -6.60
CA GLY A 143 -12.08 -11.12 -6.51
C GLY A 143 -12.18 -9.59 -6.32
N GLY A 144 -13.13 -8.94 -7.01
CA GLY A 144 -13.39 -7.52 -6.84
C GLY A 144 -13.93 -7.15 -5.46
N GLU A 145 -14.75 -8.03 -4.85
CA GLU A 145 -15.22 -7.85 -3.47
C GLU A 145 -14.10 -8.05 -2.46
N GLN A 146 -13.26 -9.08 -2.63
CA GLN A 146 -12.07 -9.31 -1.79
C GLN A 146 -11.12 -8.11 -1.82
N GLN A 147 -10.89 -7.54 -3.01
CA GLN A 147 -10.08 -6.33 -3.15
C GLN A 147 -10.70 -5.16 -2.39
N ARG A 148 -12.02 -4.93 -2.49
CA ARG A 148 -12.68 -3.88 -1.72
C ARG A 148 -12.57 -4.10 -0.21
N VAL A 149 -12.60 -5.34 0.27
CA VAL A 149 -12.32 -5.66 1.68
C VAL A 149 -10.87 -5.32 2.05
N ALA A 150 -9.90 -5.63 1.19
CA ALA A 150 -8.50 -5.26 1.41
C ALA A 150 -8.31 -3.72 1.47
N VAL A 151 -9.00 -2.98 0.60
CA VAL A 151 -9.04 -1.50 0.67
C VAL A 151 -9.68 -1.02 1.96
N ALA A 152 -10.84 -1.56 2.35
CA ALA A 152 -11.51 -1.21 3.62
C ALA A 152 -10.61 -1.47 4.84
N ARG A 153 -9.90 -2.61 4.85
CA ARG A 153 -8.91 -2.95 5.88
C ARG A 153 -7.77 -1.93 5.92
N ALA A 154 -7.23 -1.57 4.77
CA ALA A 154 -6.16 -0.57 4.70
C ALA A 154 -6.62 0.82 5.17
N LEU A 155 -7.88 1.21 4.91
CA LEU A 155 -8.45 2.49 5.33
C LEU A 155 -8.80 2.55 6.82
N ALA A 156 -9.12 1.42 7.45
CA ALA A 156 -9.78 1.36 8.75
C ALA A 156 -9.08 2.15 9.87
N HIS A 157 -7.77 2.24 9.81
CA HIS A 157 -6.95 2.85 10.87
C HIS A 157 -6.36 4.22 10.51
N ASN A 158 -6.86 4.86 9.44
CA ASN A 158 -6.42 6.17 8.94
C ASN A 158 -4.89 6.24 8.75
N PRO A 159 -4.32 5.51 7.79
CA PRO A 159 -2.88 5.51 7.55
C PRO A 159 -2.41 6.83 6.95
N GLN A 160 -1.14 7.17 7.17
CA GLN A 160 -0.48 8.33 6.56
C GLN A 160 -0.02 8.04 5.13
N LEU A 161 0.25 6.77 4.82
CA LEU A 161 0.78 6.31 3.55
C LEU A 161 0.13 4.98 3.16
N PHE A 162 -0.44 4.94 1.96
CA PHE A 162 -0.89 3.71 1.33
C PHE A 162 0.18 3.17 0.39
N LEU A 163 0.43 1.88 0.47
CA LEU A 163 1.31 1.14 -0.41
C LEU A 163 0.47 0.06 -1.11
N CYS A 164 0.27 0.22 -2.42
CA CYS A 164 -0.59 -0.64 -3.22
C CYS A 164 0.26 -1.39 -4.25
N ASP A 165 0.34 -2.70 -4.14
CA ASP A 165 1.04 -3.56 -5.10
C ASP A 165 0.01 -4.19 -6.04
N GLU A 166 -0.04 -3.73 -7.31
CA GLU A 166 -0.97 -4.15 -8.37
C GLU A 166 -2.45 -4.19 -7.93
N PRO A 167 -3.01 -3.08 -7.39
CA PRO A 167 -4.32 -3.11 -6.72
C PRO A 167 -5.50 -3.42 -7.63
N THR A 168 -5.30 -3.49 -8.95
CA THR A 168 -6.35 -3.78 -9.94
C THR A 168 -5.93 -4.81 -10.99
N GLY A 169 -4.74 -5.39 -10.86
CA GLY A 169 -4.15 -6.24 -11.89
C GLY A 169 -4.94 -7.52 -12.22
N SER A 170 -5.74 -8.01 -11.28
CA SER A 170 -6.58 -9.22 -11.43
C SER A 170 -8.08 -8.91 -11.54
N LEU A 171 -8.47 -7.64 -11.71
CA LEU A 171 -9.86 -7.23 -11.69
C LEU A 171 -10.39 -6.90 -13.10
N ASP A 172 -11.69 -7.07 -13.28
CA ASP A 172 -12.42 -6.51 -14.42
C ASP A 172 -12.41 -4.97 -14.38
N GLU A 173 -12.75 -4.35 -15.52
CA GLU A 173 -12.70 -2.89 -15.67
C GLU A 173 -13.61 -2.16 -14.67
N TYR A 174 -14.82 -2.67 -14.45
CA TYR A 174 -15.79 -2.07 -13.52
C TYR A 174 -15.28 -2.10 -12.08
N SER A 175 -14.79 -3.26 -11.62
CA SER A 175 -14.21 -3.42 -10.29
C SER A 175 -12.95 -2.55 -10.11
N SER A 176 -12.14 -2.42 -11.16
CA SER A 176 -10.95 -1.56 -11.18
C SER A 176 -11.33 -0.10 -11.00
N GLU A 177 -12.35 0.40 -11.72
CA GLU A 177 -12.80 1.78 -11.60
C GLU A 177 -13.29 2.12 -10.17
N ILE A 178 -14.04 1.20 -9.55
CA ILE A 178 -14.47 1.37 -8.15
C ILE A 178 -13.27 1.51 -7.22
N ASN A 179 -12.26 0.64 -7.36
CA ASN A 179 -11.06 0.69 -6.52
C ASN A 179 -10.27 2.00 -6.72
N TRP A 180 -10.15 2.49 -7.95
CA TRP A 180 -9.51 3.78 -8.21
C TRP A 180 -10.27 4.94 -7.57
N LYS A 181 -11.60 4.92 -7.61
CA LYS A 181 -12.43 5.92 -6.90
C LYS A 181 -12.19 5.88 -5.39
N LEU A 182 -12.12 4.70 -4.78
CA LEU A 182 -11.84 4.54 -3.35
C LEU A 182 -10.46 5.08 -2.97
N LEU A 183 -9.41 4.78 -3.74
CA LEU A 183 -8.07 5.29 -3.49
C LEU A 183 -8.00 6.81 -3.63
N ARG A 184 -8.67 7.37 -4.64
CA ARG A 184 -8.75 8.83 -4.82
C ARG A 184 -9.45 9.50 -3.63
N SER A 185 -10.61 9.00 -3.21
CA SER A 185 -11.31 9.52 -2.02
C SER A 185 -10.44 9.42 -0.76
N ALA A 186 -9.68 8.34 -0.61
CA ALA A 186 -8.75 8.20 0.51
C ALA A 186 -7.68 9.31 0.52
N ARG A 187 -7.12 9.68 -0.64
CA ARG A 187 -6.19 10.80 -0.74
C ARG A 187 -6.85 12.12 -0.34
N GLU A 188 -8.03 12.40 -0.88
CA GLU A 188 -8.74 13.67 -0.70
C GLU A 188 -9.25 13.85 0.72
N GLU A 189 -9.89 12.82 1.28
CA GLU A 189 -10.55 12.90 2.60
C GLU A 189 -9.60 12.69 3.78
N LEU A 190 -8.59 11.79 3.63
CA LEU A 190 -7.65 11.47 4.71
C LEU A 190 -6.34 12.25 4.60
N ASN A 191 -6.13 13.03 3.54
CA ASN A 191 -4.84 13.67 3.24
C ASN A 191 -3.67 12.67 3.23
N ALA A 192 -3.92 11.43 2.86
CA ALA A 192 -2.92 10.37 2.82
C ALA A 192 -2.08 10.44 1.54
N SER A 193 -0.84 9.98 1.63
CA SER A 193 -0.01 9.72 0.46
C SER A 193 -0.34 8.36 -0.10
N ILE A 194 -0.32 8.20 -1.41
CA ILE A 194 -0.65 6.92 -2.06
C ILE A 194 0.45 6.56 -3.05
N ILE A 195 1.02 5.39 -2.91
CA ILE A 195 1.99 4.83 -3.86
C ILE A 195 1.38 3.57 -4.45
N VAL A 196 1.27 3.56 -5.76
CA VAL A 196 0.74 2.44 -6.52
C VAL A 196 1.84 1.89 -7.42
N VAL A 197 2.16 0.62 -7.22
CA VAL A 197 2.96 -0.15 -8.16
C VAL A 197 2.02 -0.83 -9.14
N THR A 198 2.23 -0.62 -10.44
CA THR A 198 1.39 -1.21 -11.49
C THR A 198 2.13 -1.33 -12.82
N HIS A 199 1.66 -2.21 -13.68
CA HIS A 199 2.15 -2.30 -15.08
C HIS A 199 1.56 -1.21 -15.95
N ARG A 200 0.37 -0.70 -15.61
CA ARG A 200 -0.36 0.26 -16.43
C ARG A 200 -1.04 1.31 -15.57
N ILE A 201 -0.77 2.58 -15.89
CA ILE A 201 -1.49 3.71 -15.31
C ILE A 201 -2.85 3.82 -16.02
N PRO A 202 -3.97 3.93 -15.27
CA PRO A 202 -5.29 4.13 -15.86
C PRO A 202 -5.35 5.42 -16.67
N THR A 203 -5.90 5.35 -17.88
CA THR A 203 -6.01 6.51 -18.78
C THR A 203 -7.02 7.56 -18.32
N ASN A 204 -8.00 7.16 -17.52
CA ASN A 204 -9.13 8.00 -17.08
C ASN A 204 -8.95 8.60 -15.67
N LEU A 205 -7.71 8.63 -15.14
CA LEU A 205 -7.42 9.26 -13.86
C LEU A 205 -7.53 10.79 -13.99
N ARG A 206 -8.63 11.34 -13.50
CA ARG A 206 -8.85 12.80 -13.43
C ARG A 206 -8.21 13.39 -12.17
N MET A 207 -6.88 13.24 -12.01
CA MET A 207 -6.14 13.75 -10.87
C MET A 207 -4.66 13.91 -11.21
N SER A 208 -3.98 14.83 -10.53
CA SER A 208 -2.52 14.96 -10.62
C SER A 208 -1.82 13.82 -9.89
N TYR A 209 -0.78 13.28 -10.47
CA TYR A 209 0.08 12.26 -9.88
C TYR A 209 1.53 12.48 -10.33
N ARG A 210 2.46 11.91 -9.58
CA ARG A 210 3.86 11.78 -9.98
C ARG A 210 4.09 10.37 -10.51
N HIS A 211 4.97 10.23 -11.48
CA HIS A 211 5.26 8.96 -12.12
C HIS A 211 6.74 8.64 -12.02
N PHE A 212 7.04 7.46 -11.47
CA PHE A 212 8.38 6.88 -11.47
C PHE A 212 8.38 5.61 -12.30
N GLU A 213 9.46 5.40 -13.05
CA GLU A 213 9.68 4.16 -13.78
C GLU A 213 10.91 3.43 -13.24
N ILE A 214 10.80 2.11 -13.13
CA ILE A 214 11.95 1.26 -12.79
C ILE A 214 12.45 0.59 -14.06
N GLU A 215 13.64 1.00 -14.47
CA GLU A 215 14.34 0.42 -15.60
C GLU A 215 15.77 0.03 -15.21
N ASN A 216 16.16 -1.25 -15.49
CA ASN A 216 17.51 -1.78 -15.19
C ASN A 216 17.96 -1.56 -13.73
N GLY A 217 17.01 -1.57 -12.79
CA GLY A 217 17.26 -1.36 -11.37
C GLY A 217 17.39 0.11 -10.94
N LYS A 218 17.29 1.06 -11.87
CA LYS A 218 17.23 2.50 -11.59
C LYS A 218 15.79 2.95 -11.43
N VAL A 219 15.54 3.89 -10.53
CA VAL A 219 14.23 4.53 -10.31
C VAL A 219 14.33 5.94 -10.88
N ILE A 220 13.53 6.23 -11.89
CA ILE A 220 13.59 7.49 -12.66
C ILE A 220 12.22 8.15 -12.58
N GLU A 221 12.16 9.42 -12.23
CA GLU A 221 10.94 10.21 -12.29
C GLU A 221 10.67 10.66 -13.71
N ILE A 222 9.47 10.39 -14.22
CA ILE A 222 9.03 10.72 -15.56
C ILE A 222 7.93 11.78 -15.45
N GLY A 223 8.30 13.04 -15.43
CA GLY A 223 7.41 14.20 -15.57
C GLY A 223 6.30 14.29 -14.55
#